data_36fa95e6feebccc9d67dd907f8725fb7
#
_entry.id   36fa95e6feebccc9d67dd907f8725fb7
#
_cell.length_a   1.000
_cell.length_b   1.000
_cell.length_c   1.000
_cell.angle_alpha   90.00
_cell.angle_beta   90.00
_cell.angle_gamma   90.00
#
_symmetry.space_group_name_H-M   'P 1'
#
loop_
_entity.id
_entity.type
_entity.pdbx_description
1 polymer ?
#
loop_
_entity_poly.entity_id
_entity_poly.type
_entity_poly.pdbx_seq_one_letter_code
_entity_poly.pdbx_strand_id
1 'polypeptide(L)'
;PTTVGKRATVWCWDLCLALEEVERQRDGIRLRGVKGTTGTQASFLSLFDGDHDKVDQLERLVAERMGFSAEQLHPVTGQTYPRLVDAKVLGALGIVAAACHKWATDVRLLAGRAEIEEPIAKRQIGSSAMPYKRNPMRCERACGLARFVMNLVPNTYQTAATQWLERTLDDSANRRLTLAEGFLATDATLGILRNVAQGLIANPAVCRTNLMREMPFLAT
;
A
#
# COMPACT_ATOMS: atom_id res chain seq x y z
N PRO A 1 -31.49 6.43 -2.34
CA PRO A 1 -31.23 5.05 -1.91
C PRO A 1 -30.25 4.33 -2.85
N THR A 2 -29.55 3.30 -2.33
CA THR A 2 -28.66 2.44 -3.12
C THR A 2 -28.72 1.00 -2.59
N THR A 3 -28.05 0.05 -3.27
CA THR A 3 -28.03 -1.35 -2.87
C THR A 3 -26.71 -1.72 -2.23
N VAL A 4 -26.69 -2.79 -1.41
CA VAL A 4 -25.47 -3.38 -0.86
C VAL A 4 -24.53 -3.81 -2.00
N GLY A 5 -25.08 -4.42 -3.06
CA GLY A 5 -24.30 -4.84 -4.22
C GLY A 5 -23.60 -3.67 -4.91
N LYS A 6 -24.28 -2.55 -5.11
CA LYS A 6 -23.68 -1.35 -5.71
C LYS A 6 -22.53 -0.81 -4.83
N ARG A 7 -22.67 -0.80 -3.50
CA ARG A 7 -21.58 -0.40 -2.60
C ARG A 7 -20.39 -1.36 -2.69
N ALA A 8 -20.65 -2.66 -2.72
CA ALA A 8 -19.60 -3.67 -2.87
C ALA A 8 -18.82 -3.48 -4.18
N THR A 9 -19.48 -3.17 -5.29
CA THR A 9 -18.80 -2.88 -6.56
C THR A 9 -17.96 -1.61 -6.50
N VAL A 10 -18.34 -0.58 -5.74
CA VAL A 10 -17.49 0.60 -5.53
C VAL A 10 -16.24 0.22 -4.75
N TRP A 11 -16.34 -0.56 -3.67
CA TRP A 11 -15.17 -1.04 -2.93
C TRP A 11 -14.24 -1.89 -3.79
N CYS A 12 -14.80 -2.78 -4.62
CA CYS A 12 -14.01 -3.55 -5.57
C CYS A 12 -13.29 -2.65 -6.58
N TRP A 13 -13.96 -1.64 -7.09
CA TRP A 13 -13.37 -0.73 -8.07
C TRP A 13 -12.21 0.07 -7.48
N ASP A 14 -12.36 0.60 -6.26
CA ASP A 14 -11.27 1.28 -5.56
C ASP A 14 -10.05 0.36 -5.36
N LEU A 15 -10.27 -0.93 -5.06
CA LEU A 15 -9.20 -1.91 -4.94
C LEU A 15 -8.57 -2.28 -6.30
N CYS A 16 -9.33 -2.30 -7.39
CA CYS A 16 -8.79 -2.49 -8.74
C CYS A 16 -7.84 -1.34 -9.11
N LEU A 17 -8.25 -0.09 -8.88
CA LEU A 17 -7.39 1.08 -9.10
C LEU A 17 -6.11 1.03 -8.25
N ALA A 18 -6.24 0.57 -6.99
CA ALA A 18 -5.08 0.38 -6.12
C ALA A 18 -4.15 -0.72 -6.62
N LEU A 19 -4.69 -1.82 -7.16
CA LEU A 19 -3.91 -2.91 -7.75
C LEU A 19 -3.16 -2.44 -9.00
N GLU A 20 -3.82 -1.74 -9.91
CA GLU A 20 -3.19 -1.16 -11.10
C GLU A 20 -1.98 -0.28 -10.74
N GLU A 21 -2.11 0.53 -9.68
CA GLU A 21 -1.00 1.36 -9.22
C GLU A 21 0.15 0.54 -8.64
N VAL A 22 -0.13 -0.51 -7.86
CA VAL A 22 0.90 -1.42 -7.33
C VAL A 22 1.63 -2.12 -8.48
N GLU A 23 0.91 -2.62 -9.47
CA GLU A 23 1.48 -3.26 -10.66
C GLU A 23 2.36 -2.29 -11.44
N ARG A 24 1.87 -1.08 -11.68
CA ARG A 24 2.65 -0.03 -12.34
C ARG A 24 3.95 0.30 -11.60
N GLN A 25 3.93 0.33 -10.26
CA GLN A 25 5.14 0.55 -9.48
C GLN A 25 6.08 -0.65 -9.53
N ARG A 26 5.57 -1.88 -9.40
CA ARG A 26 6.35 -3.12 -9.52
C ARG A 26 7.09 -3.17 -10.85
N ASP A 27 6.38 -2.94 -11.94
CA ASP A 27 6.92 -3.05 -13.29
C ASP A 27 7.87 -1.88 -13.62
N GLY A 28 7.71 -0.76 -12.93
CA GLY A 28 8.58 0.42 -13.04
C GLY A 28 9.82 0.40 -12.17
N ILE A 29 10.06 -0.65 -11.37
CA ILE A 29 11.26 -0.77 -10.55
C ILE A 29 12.50 -0.90 -11.45
N ARG A 30 13.53 -0.13 -11.10
CA ARG A 30 14.82 -0.12 -11.81
C ARG A 30 15.94 -0.53 -10.87
N LEU A 31 16.90 -1.29 -11.40
CA LEU A 31 18.13 -1.61 -10.73
C LEU A 31 19.05 -0.38 -10.73
N ARG A 32 19.79 -0.16 -9.63
CA ARG A 32 20.78 0.93 -9.55
C ARG A 32 21.88 0.81 -10.61
N GLY A 33 22.24 -0.41 -10.95
CA GLY A 33 23.37 -0.72 -11.83
C GLY A 33 24.71 -0.80 -11.09
N VAL A 34 25.76 -1.08 -11.84
CA VAL A 34 27.13 -1.22 -11.35
C VAL A 34 27.80 0.14 -11.36
N LYS A 35 27.75 0.82 -10.21
CA LYS A 35 28.27 2.18 -10.03
C LYS A 35 29.03 2.30 -8.71
N GLY A 36 30.05 3.16 -8.68
CA GLY A 36 30.88 3.40 -7.51
C GLY A 36 30.19 4.23 -6.41
N THR A 37 30.95 4.67 -5.43
CA THR A 37 30.45 5.39 -4.24
C THR A 37 29.86 6.77 -4.53
N THR A 38 30.17 7.35 -5.68
CA THR A 38 29.60 8.64 -6.13
C THR A 38 28.57 8.46 -7.24
N GLY A 39 28.22 7.22 -7.58
CA GLY A 39 27.28 6.91 -8.67
C GLY A 39 27.93 6.92 -10.05
N THR A 40 29.25 7.09 -10.14
CA THR A 40 30.01 7.02 -11.41
C THR A 40 30.52 5.61 -11.67
N GLN A 41 30.96 5.39 -12.91
CA GLN A 41 31.61 4.14 -13.34
C GLN A 41 33.13 4.32 -13.53
N ALA A 42 33.71 5.38 -13.03
CA ALA A 42 35.13 5.73 -13.22
C ALA A 42 36.08 4.61 -12.77
N SER A 43 35.82 3.94 -11.65
CA SER A 43 36.62 2.84 -11.17
C SER A 43 36.61 1.62 -12.11
N PHE A 44 35.43 1.32 -12.70
CA PHE A 44 35.30 0.22 -13.66
C PHE A 44 35.93 0.58 -15.00
N LEU A 45 35.83 1.85 -15.42
CA LEU A 45 36.51 2.33 -16.61
C LEU A 45 38.03 2.22 -16.49
N SER A 46 38.56 2.58 -15.33
CA SER A 46 39.99 2.40 -15.03
C SER A 46 40.39 0.93 -15.01
N LEU A 47 39.52 0.03 -14.48
CA LEU A 47 39.78 -1.42 -14.47
C LEU A 47 39.88 -2.03 -15.89
N PHE A 48 39.15 -1.44 -16.83
CA PHE A 48 39.09 -1.87 -18.22
C PHE A 48 39.94 -0.99 -19.18
N ASP A 49 40.93 -0.29 -18.64
CA ASP A 49 41.90 0.52 -19.42
C ASP A 49 41.19 1.55 -20.35
N GLY A 50 40.09 2.14 -19.89
CA GLY A 50 39.33 3.14 -20.63
C GLY A 50 38.31 2.57 -21.61
N ASP A 51 38.08 1.28 -21.61
CA ASP A 51 37.11 0.61 -22.51
C ASP A 51 35.67 0.78 -21.99
N HIS A 52 34.93 1.73 -22.56
CA HIS A 52 33.54 2.00 -22.22
C HIS A 52 32.60 0.84 -22.57
N ASP A 53 32.84 0.13 -23.67
CA ASP A 53 31.98 -0.97 -24.12
C ASP A 53 32.00 -2.12 -23.10
N LYS A 54 33.15 -2.40 -22.48
CA LYS A 54 33.28 -3.38 -21.41
C LYS A 54 32.55 -2.95 -20.13
N VAL A 55 32.55 -1.68 -19.80
CA VAL A 55 31.79 -1.15 -18.64
C VAL A 55 30.29 -1.32 -18.88
N ASP A 56 29.79 -0.97 -20.06
CA ASP A 56 28.39 -1.15 -20.44
C ASP A 56 28.01 -2.65 -20.47
N GLN A 57 28.88 -3.50 -21.00
CA GLN A 57 28.66 -4.94 -20.99
C GLN A 57 28.59 -5.52 -19.57
N LEU A 58 29.48 -5.08 -18.68
CA LEU A 58 29.45 -5.47 -17.27
C LEU A 58 28.10 -5.11 -16.63
N GLU A 59 27.62 -3.88 -16.84
CA GLU A 59 26.37 -3.43 -16.25
C GLU A 59 25.16 -4.24 -16.74
N ARG A 60 25.11 -4.52 -18.05
CA ARG A 60 24.06 -5.37 -18.66
C ARG A 60 24.09 -6.80 -18.12
N LEU A 61 25.26 -7.43 -18.06
CA LEU A 61 25.40 -8.81 -17.56
C LEU A 61 24.98 -8.94 -16.10
N VAL A 62 25.29 -7.93 -15.28
CA VAL A 62 24.85 -7.91 -13.88
C VAL A 62 23.34 -7.74 -13.79
N ALA A 63 22.75 -6.84 -14.59
CA ALA A 63 21.32 -6.67 -14.63
C ALA A 63 20.58 -7.97 -15.02
N GLU A 64 21.03 -8.63 -16.09
CA GLU A 64 20.46 -9.90 -16.56
C GLU A 64 20.54 -11.00 -15.49
N ARG A 65 21.69 -11.14 -14.81
CA ARG A 65 21.85 -12.11 -13.73
C ARG A 65 20.97 -11.84 -12.50
N MET A 66 20.56 -10.60 -12.32
CA MET A 66 19.62 -10.18 -11.28
C MET A 66 18.16 -10.22 -11.74
N GLY A 67 17.89 -10.65 -12.98
CA GLY A 67 16.53 -10.76 -13.52
C GLY A 67 15.95 -9.43 -14.04
N PHE A 68 16.82 -8.45 -14.35
CA PHE A 68 16.43 -7.17 -14.94
C PHE A 68 16.91 -7.06 -16.37
N SER A 69 16.15 -6.36 -17.22
CA SER A 69 16.63 -5.99 -18.54
C SER A 69 17.53 -4.74 -18.49
N ALA A 70 18.25 -4.48 -19.57
CA ALA A 70 19.10 -3.28 -19.68
C ALA A 70 18.29 -1.98 -19.56
N GLU A 71 17.05 -1.97 -20.04
CA GLU A 71 16.12 -0.82 -19.97
C GLU A 71 15.63 -0.55 -18.54
N GLN A 72 15.75 -1.54 -17.67
CA GLN A 72 15.40 -1.44 -16.25
C GLN A 72 16.60 -0.98 -15.38
N LEU A 73 17.61 -0.41 -15.97
CA LEU A 73 18.69 0.26 -15.25
C LEU A 73 18.36 1.75 -15.04
N HIS A 74 18.75 2.28 -13.88
CA HIS A 74 18.78 3.73 -13.68
C HIS A 74 19.94 4.33 -14.50
N PRO A 75 19.65 5.27 -15.41
CA PRO A 75 20.71 5.87 -16.23
C PRO A 75 21.70 6.69 -15.37
N VAL A 76 21.20 7.33 -14.32
CA VAL A 76 22.00 8.15 -13.39
C VAL A 76 21.55 7.86 -11.96
N THR A 77 22.54 7.70 -11.06
CA THR A 77 22.31 7.56 -9.62
C THR A 77 23.41 8.28 -8.83
N GLY A 78 23.17 8.53 -7.57
CA GLY A 78 24.23 8.82 -6.61
C GLY A 78 24.87 7.56 -6.06
N GLN A 79 25.36 7.61 -4.82
CA GLN A 79 25.86 6.43 -4.11
C GLN A 79 24.81 5.34 -3.95
N THR A 80 23.54 5.71 -3.91
CA THR A 80 22.37 4.83 -3.81
C THR A 80 21.42 5.08 -4.98
N TYR A 81 20.41 4.25 -5.14
CA TYR A 81 19.30 4.57 -6.05
C TYR A 81 18.52 5.82 -5.56
N PRO A 82 17.88 6.57 -6.45
CA PRO A 82 17.14 7.78 -6.07
C PRO A 82 16.06 7.50 -5.03
N ARG A 83 16.07 8.22 -3.91
CA ARG A 83 15.10 8.02 -2.82
C ARG A 83 13.65 8.33 -3.19
N LEU A 84 13.43 9.00 -4.30
CA LEU A 84 12.10 9.13 -4.91
C LEU A 84 11.46 7.78 -5.28
N VAL A 85 12.25 6.71 -5.46
CA VAL A 85 11.73 5.36 -5.66
C VAL A 85 10.96 4.89 -4.43
N ASP A 86 11.49 5.13 -3.22
CA ASP A 86 10.80 4.80 -1.97
C ASP A 86 9.47 5.56 -1.86
N ALA A 87 9.45 6.84 -2.26
CA ALA A 87 8.24 7.66 -2.27
C ALA A 87 7.16 7.12 -3.22
N LYS A 88 7.55 6.62 -4.39
CA LYS A 88 6.63 5.98 -5.32
C LYS A 88 6.07 4.67 -4.76
N VAL A 89 6.92 3.83 -4.19
CA VAL A 89 6.50 2.54 -3.61
C VAL A 89 5.55 2.76 -2.44
N LEU A 90 5.92 3.61 -1.48
CA LEU A 90 5.05 3.93 -0.34
C LEU A 90 3.78 4.69 -0.78
N GLY A 91 3.85 5.49 -1.85
CA GLY A 91 2.68 6.11 -2.45
C GLY A 91 1.66 5.09 -2.93
N ALA A 92 2.10 4.03 -3.62
CA ALA A 92 1.23 2.93 -4.03
C ALA A 92 0.61 2.21 -2.82
N LEU A 93 1.40 1.90 -1.79
CA LEU A 93 0.87 1.32 -0.54
C LEU A 93 -0.12 2.28 0.15
N GLY A 94 0.11 3.58 0.08
CA GLY A 94 -0.82 4.60 0.58
C GLY A 94 -2.16 4.59 -0.13
N ILE A 95 -2.18 4.37 -1.44
CA ILE A 95 -3.42 4.22 -2.23
C ILE A 95 -4.16 2.95 -1.82
N VAL A 96 -3.48 1.81 -1.67
CA VAL A 96 -4.07 0.58 -1.13
C VAL A 96 -4.68 0.83 0.25
N ALA A 97 -3.93 1.49 1.13
CA ALA A 97 -4.39 1.81 2.47
C ALA A 97 -5.63 2.72 2.47
N ALA A 98 -5.70 3.71 1.57
CA ALA A 98 -6.85 4.58 1.43
C ALA A 98 -8.12 3.83 0.98
N ALA A 99 -8.00 2.96 -0.04
CA ALA A 99 -9.10 2.10 -0.49
C ALA A 99 -9.57 1.16 0.63
N CYS A 100 -8.65 0.52 1.33
CA CYS A 100 -8.94 -0.33 2.49
C CYS A 100 -9.63 0.42 3.62
N HIS A 101 -9.14 1.62 3.95
CA HIS A 101 -9.73 2.47 4.99
C HIS A 101 -11.16 2.88 4.65
N LYS A 102 -11.39 3.28 3.39
CA LYS A 102 -12.72 3.66 2.90
C LYS A 102 -13.70 2.49 3.06
N TRP A 103 -13.36 1.32 2.56
CA TRP A 103 -14.19 0.12 2.70
C TRP A 103 -14.45 -0.23 4.16
N ALA A 104 -13.41 -0.32 5.00
CA ALA A 104 -13.56 -0.63 6.42
C ALA A 104 -14.44 0.40 7.16
N THR A 105 -14.35 1.68 6.79
CA THR A 105 -15.20 2.74 7.34
C THR A 105 -16.66 2.53 6.98
N ASP A 106 -16.96 2.19 5.73
CA ASP A 106 -18.33 1.93 5.29
C ASP A 106 -18.94 0.73 6.05
N VAL A 107 -18.19 -0.36 6.21
CA VAL A 107 -18.64 -1.51 6.99
C VAL A 107 -18.91 -1.12 8.44
N ARG A 108 -18.07 -0.29 9.06
CA ARG A 108 -18.29 0.20 10.44
C ARG A 108 -19.57 1.04 10.56
N LEU A 109 -19.81 1.93 9.61
CA LEU A 109 -21.03 2.75 9.58
C LEU A 109 -22.28 1.89 9.39
N LEU A 110 -22.22 0.92 8.50
CA LEU A 110 -23.34 0.01 8.22
C LEU A 110 -23.58 -1.00 9.35
N ALA A 111 -22.53 -1.39 10.07
CA ALA A 111 -22.65 -2.20 11.29
C ALA A 111 -23.36 -1.43 12.42
N GLY A 112 -23.10 -0.12 12.54
CA GLY A 112 -23.84 0.76 13.46
C GLY A 112 -25.35 0.87 13.16
N ARG A 113 -25.75 0.61 11.92
CA ARG A 113 -27.15 0.52 11.47
C ARG A 113 -27.69 -0.91 11.45
N ALA A 114 -26.91 -1.90 11.84
CA ALA A 114 -27.17 -3.33 11.75
C ALA A 114 -27.54 -3.82 10.31
N GLU A 115 -27.16 -3.06 9.28
CA GLU A 115 -27.41 -3.38 7.87
C GLU A 115 -26.41 -4.38 7.32
N ILE A 116 -25.13 -4.25 7.75
CA ILE A 116 -24.03 -5.14 7.39
C ILE A 116 -23.21 -5.41 8.67
N GLU A 117 -22.75 -6.64 8.84
CA GLU A 117 -21.92 -7.04 9.96
C GLU A 117 -20.66 -7.79 9.45
N GLU A 118 -19.53 -7.60 10.14
CA GLU A 118 -18.35 -8.44 9.91
C GLU A 118 -18.52 -9.83 10.53
N PRO A 119 -17.81 -10.86 10.05
CA PRO A 119 -17.92 -12.22 10.58
C PRO A 119 -17.48 -12.28 12.04
N ILE A 120 -18.25 -13.02 12.85
CA ILE A 120 -17.94 -13.26 14.25
C ILE A 120 -17.53 -14.71 14.42
N ALA A 121 -16.34 -14.94 15.00
CA ALA A 121 -15.89 -16.29 15.31
C ALA A 121 -16.73 -16.87 16.47
N LYS A 122 -17.01 -18.19 16.44
CA LYS A 122 -17.82 -18.88 17.47
C LYS A 122 -17.39 -18.65 18.91
N ARG A 123 -16.11 -18.34 19.14
CA ARG A 123 -15.53 -18.06 20.48
C ARG A 123 -15.16 -16.59 20.66
N GLN A 124 -15.56 -15.71 19.75
CA GLN A 124 -15.23 -14.29 19.85
C GLN A 124 -16.17 -13.60 20.83
N ILE A 125 -15.58 -12.97 21.86
CA ILE A 125 -16.30 -12.11 22.81
C ILE A 125 -16.25 -10.70 22.28
N GLY A 126 -17.41 -10.09 22.00
CA GLY A 126 -17.51 -8.74 21.45
C GLY A 126 -17.18 -7.63 22.45
N SER A 127 -17.41 -7.90 23.76
CA SER A 127 -17.09 -7.02 24.88
C SER A 127 -17.06 -7.82 26.15
N SER A 128 -16.13 -7.54 27.08
CA SER A 128 -16.08 -8.16 28.40
C SER A 128 -17.24 -7.74 29.31
N ALA A 129 -17.78 -6.53 29.11
CA ALA A 129 -18.88 -5.98 29.91
C ALA A 129 -20.28 -6.29 29.32
N MET A 130 -20.37 -6.45 28.01
CA MET A 130 -21.61 -6.65 27.26
C MET A 130 -21.46 -7.76 26.23
N PRO A 131 -21.67 -9.05 26.59
CA PRO A 131 -21.44 -10.20 25.69
C PRO A 131 -22.26 -10.17 24.39
N TYR A 132 -23.37 -9.49 24.41
CA TYR A 132 -24.25 -9.30 23.23
C TYR A 132 -23.78 -8.21 22.26
N LYS A 133 -22.82 -7.37 22.69
CA LYS A 133 -22.33 -6.26 21.86
C LYS A 133 -21.47 -6.79 20.70
N ARG A 134 -21.85 -6.42 19.50
CA ARG A 134 -21.11 -6.75 18.27
C ARG A 134 -20.45 -5.49 17.72
N ASN A 135 -19.13 -5.45 17.86
CA ASN A 135 -18.33 -4.34 17.34
C ASN A 135 -17.61 -4.78 16.05
N PRO A 136 -17.50 -3.93 15.03
CA PRO A 136 -16.71 -4.20 13.83
C PRO A 136 -15.20 -4.05 14.10
N MET A 137 -14.66 -4.87 15.01
CA MET A 137 -13.29 -4.74 15.53
C MET A 137 -12.22 -4.96 14.47
N ARG A 138 -12.49 -5.83 13.47
CA ARG A 138 -11.55 -6.05 12.36
C ARG A 138 -11.46 -4.82 11.48
N CYS A 139 -12.58 -4.23 11.12
CA CYS A 139 -12.62 -2.99 10.35
C CYS A 139 -12.04 -1.81 11.13
N GLU A 140 -12.23 -1.75 12.45
CA GLU A 140 -11.58 -0.72 13.30
C GLU A 140 -10.07 -0.86 13.27
N ARG A 141 -9.54 -2.08 13.39
CA ARG A 141 -8.11 -2.37 13.29
C ARG A 141 -7.56 -2.05 11.91
N ALA A 142 -8.27 -2.46 10.85
CA ALA A 142 -7.89 -2.14 9.48
C ALA A 142 -7.79 -0.62 9.25
N CYS A 143 -8.74 0.17 9.75
CA CYS A 143 -8.68 1.63 9.69
C CYS A 143 -7.45 2.20 10.42
N GLY A 144 -7.11 1.64 11.58
CA GLY A 144 -5.92 2.07 12.34
C GLY A 144 -4.63 1.84 11.58
N LEU A 145 -4.44 0.62 11.06
CA LEU A 145 -3.26 0.24 10.27
C LEU A 145 -3.17 1.03 8.95
N ALA A 146 -4.29 1.21 8.25
CA ALA A 146 -4.33 1.97 7.02
C ALA A 146 -3.92 3.44 7.23
N ARG A 147 -4.38 4.08 8.33
CA ARG A 147 -3.92 5.44 8.68
C ARG A 147 -2.42 5.50 8.95
N PHE A 148 -1.87 4.49 9.61
CA PHE A 148 -0.43 4.40 9.84
C PHE A 148 0.33 4.38 8.50
N VAL A 149 -0.06 3.51 7.56
CA VAL A 149 0.56 3.42 6.21
C VAL A 149 0.47 4.75 5.47
N MET A 150 -0.70 5.39 5.43
CA MET A 150 -0.87 6.68 4.76
C MET A 150 0.04 7.77 5.33
N ASN A 151 0.31 7.75 6.65
CA ASN A 151 1.20 8.72 7.30
C ASN A 151 2.70 8.44 7.06
N LEU A 152 3.07 7.24 6.60
CA LEU A 152 4.45 6.94 6.18
C LEU A 152 4.81 7.57 4.82
N VAL A 153 3.82 7.86 3.96
CA VAL A 153 4.06 8.42 2.62
C VAL A 153 4.77 9.77 2.67
N PRO A 154 4.34 10.78 3.43
CA PRO A 154 5.04 12.06 3.54
C PRO A 154 6.48 11.93 4.06
N ASN A 155 6.73 10.95 4.94
CA ASN A 155 8.08 10.67 5.45
C ASN A 155 9.06 10.35 4.32
N THR A 156 8.63 9.60 3.31
CA THR A 156 9.49 9.26 2.16
C THR A 156 9.81 10.46 1.29
N TYR A 157 8.90 11.43 1.15
CA TYR A 157 9.17 12.69 0.45
C TYR A 157 10.23 13.51 1.19
N GLN A 158 10.12 13.61 2.52
CA GLN A 158 11.09 14.31 3.34
C GLN A 158 12.47 13.65 3.24
N THR A 159 12.53 12.32 3.33
CA THR A 159 13.78 11.58 3.16
C THR A 159 14.42 11.81 1.80
N ALA A 160 13.63 11.86 0.73
CA ALA A 160 14.15 12.15 -0.61
C ALA A 160 14.65 13.59 -0.75
N ALA A 161 13.92 14.56 -0.18
CA ALA A 161 14.22 15.97 -0.31
C ALA A 161 15.45 16.42 0.49
N THR A 162 15.80 15.72 1.57
CA THR A 162 16.92 16.07 2.47
C THR A 162 18.22 15.36 2.13
N GLN A 163 18.29 14.62 1.01
CA GLN A 163 19.54 13.99 0.57
C GLN A 163 20.61 15.06 0.23
N TRP A 164 21.82 14.81 0.69
CA TRP A 164 22.96 15.68 0.40
C TRP A 164 23.74 15.14 -0.80
N LEU A 165 23.87 15.92 -1.84
CA LEU A 165 24.67 15.58 -3.01
C LEU A 165 24.42 14.12 -3.47
N GLU A 166 25.41 13.24 -3.37
CA GLU A 166 25.30 11.82 -3.77
C GLU A 166 24.64 10.95 -2.72
N ARG A 167 24.64 11.34 -1.44
CA ARG A 167 24.00 10.64 -0.32
C ARG A 167 24.11 11.39 1.00
N THR A 168 23.08 11.23 1.86
CA THR A 168 23.21 11.42 3.30
C THR A 168 22.87 10.14 4.04
N LEU A 169 23.51 9.85 5.17
CA LEU A 169 23.38 8.57 5.88
C LEU A 169 22.14 8.51 6.79
N ASP A 170 21.53 9.65 7.11
CA ASP A 170 20.35 9.75 7.96
C ASP A 170 19.13 8.99 7.39
N ASP A 171 19.08 8.81 6.07
CA ASP A 171 18.05 8.03 5.40
C ASP A 171 18.02 6.56 5.85
N SER A 172 19.18 6.00 6.21
CA SER A 172 19.34 4.57 6.44
C SER A 172 18.47 4.04 7.57
N ALA A 173 18.47 4.69 8.73
CA ALA A 173 17.65 4.28 9.88
C ALA A 173 16.16 4.49 9.59
N ASN A 174 15.79 5.66 9.05
CA ASN A 174 14.43 6.02 8.72
C ASN A 174 13.79 5.02 7.74
N ARG A 175 14.45 4.72 6.62
CA ARG A 175 13.97 3.83 5.58
C ARG A 175 13.74 2.40 6.07
N ARG A 176 14.59 1.89 6.96
CA ARG A 176 14.46 0.54 7.53
C ARG A 176 13.17 0.37 8.31
N LEU A 177 12.70 1.42 8.95
CA LEU A 177 11.41 1.43 9.63
C LEU A 177 10.28 1.68 8.63
N THR A 178 10.37 2.76 7.89
CA THR A 178 9.29 3.24 7.00
C THR A 178 8.90 2.21 5.94
N LEU A 179 9.86 1.59 5.25
CA LEU A 179 9.57 0.60 4.22
C LEU A 179 9.04 -0.70 4.84
N ALA A 180 9.75 -1.25 5.81
CA ALA A 180 9.37 -2.52 6.43
C ALA A 180 7.98 -2.45 7.06
N GLU A 181 7.73 -1.46 7.89
CA GLU A 181 6.43 -1.27 8.55
C GLU A 181 5.31 -0.93 7.57
N GLY A 182 5.62 -0.18 6.50
CA GLY A 182 4.66 0.11 5.44
C GLY A 182 4.13 -1.14 4.76
N PHE A 183 5.01 -2.07 4.37
CA PHE A 183 4.63 -3.35 3.78
C PHE A 183 3.90 -4.25 4.78
N LEU A 184 4.44 -4.43 5.98
CA LEU A 184 3.83 -5.28 7.01
C LEU A 184 2.42 -4.81 7.40
N ALA A 185 2.24 -3.51 7.61
CA ALA A 185 0.93 -2.95 7.96
C ALA A 185 -0.07 -3.03 6.80
N THR A 186 0.39 -2.87 5.55
CA THR A 186 -0.46 -3.04 4.37
C THR A 186 -0.91 -4.49 4.22
N ASP A 187 0.01 -5.45 4.33
CA ASP A 187 -0.29 -6.88 4.26
C ASP A 187 -1.28 -7.30 5.35
N ALA A 188 -1.03 -6.88 6.59
CA ALA A 188 -1.94 -7.12 7.70
C ALA A 188 -3.34 -6.54 7.45
N THR A 189 -3.43 -5.32 6.89
CA THR A 189 -4.70 -4.68 6.55
C THR A 189 -5.47 -5.48 5.50
N LEU A 190 -4.80 -5.89 4.43
CA LEU A 190 -5.38 -6.72 3.38
C LEU A 190 -5.84 -8.09 3.92
N GLY A 191 -5.03 -8.73 4.76
CA GLY A 191 -5.37 -10.00 5.41
C GLY A 191 -6.63 -9.89 6.29
N ILE A 192 -6.75 -8.82 7.07
CA ILE A 192 -7.93 -8.54 7.88
C ILE A 192 -9.16 -8.35 6.99
N LEU A 193 -9.06 -7.51 5.96
CA LEU A 193 -10.20 -7.21 5.10
C LEU A 193 -10.60 -8.38 4.21
N ARG A 194 -9.66 -9.21 3.79
CA ARG A 194 -9.97 -10.49 3.13
C ARG A 194 -10.84 -11.39 4.02
N ASN A 195 -10.51 -11.48 5.32
CA ASN A 195 -11.32 -12.23 6.27
C ASN A 195 -12.72 -11.61 6.44
N VAL A 196 -12.82 -10.29 6.49
CA VAL A 196 -14.11 -9.59 6.54
C VAL A 196 -14.93 -9.89 5.29
N ALA A 197 -14.35 -9.78 4.09
CA ALA A 197 -15.03 -10.04 2.82
C ALA A 197 -15.61 -11.46 2.74
N GLN A 198 -14.85 -12.46 3.19
CA GLN A 198 -15.25 -13.87 3.13
C GLN A 198 -16.44 -14.21 4.03
N GLY A 199 -16.70 -13.41 5.05
CA GLY A 199 -17.76 -13.68 6.02
C GLY A 199 -18.71 -12.49 6.26
N LEU A 200 -18.73 -11.52 5.36
CA LEU A 200 -19.61 -10.35 5.47
C LEU A 200 -21.07 -10.78 5.48
N ILE A 201 -21.83 -10.29 6.44
CA ILE A 201 -23.24 -10.60 6.62
C ILE A 201 -24.05 -9.35 6.26
N ALA A 202 -24.95 -9.49 5.30
CA ALA A 202 -25.96 -8.48 4.99
C ALA A 202 -27.31 -8.86 5.63
N ASN A 203 -28.02 -7.90 6.20
CA ASN A 203 -29.31 -8.08 6.87
C ASN A 203 -30.45 -7.45 6.04
N PRO A 204 -31.00 -8.14 5.01
CA PRO A 204 -31.96 -7.51 4.08
C PRO A 204 -33.22 -6.96 4.77
N ALA A 205 -33.72 -7.65 5.80
CA ALA A 205 -34.90 -7.20 6.56
C ALA A 205 -34.64 -5.86 7.27
N VAL A 206 -33.44 -5.72 7.88
CA VAL A 206 -33.03 -4.47 8.54
C VAL A 206 -32.85 -3.35 7.51
N CYS A 207 -32.19 -3.64 6.38
CA CYS A 207 -32.04 -2.68 5.28
C CYS A 207 -33.42 -2.17 4.80
N ARG A 208 -34.37 -3.09 4.61
CA ARG A 208 -35.74 -2.72 4.20
C ARG A 208 -36.44 -1.85 5.26
N THR A 209 -36.38 -2.23 6.52
CA THR A 209 -36.99 -1.47 7.62
C THR A 209 -36.41 -0.05 7.70
N ASN A 210 -35.08 0.06 7.65
CA ASN A 210 -34.41 1.37 7.67
C ASN A 210 -34.83 2.24 6.46
N LEU A 211 -34.86 1.63 5.25
CA LEU A 211 -35.30 2.33 4.04
C LEU A 211 -36.71 2.85 4.19
N MET A 212 -37.65 2.01 4.61
CA MET A 212 -39.08 2.41 4.76
C MET A 212 -39.28 3.51 5.79
N ARG A 213 -38.48 3.52 6.87
CA ARG A 213 -38.49 4.59 7.87
C ARG A 213 -37.99 5.92 7.30
N GLU A 214 -37.00 5.91 6.43
CA GLU A 214 -36.42 7.11 5.81
C GLU A 214 -37.17 7.56 4.56
N MET A 215 -38.01 6.69 3.96
CA MET A 215 -38.73 6.98 2.68
C MET A 215 -39.47 8.32 2.62
N PRO A 216 -40.14 8.77 3.69
CA PRO A 216 -40.86 10.07 3.65
C PRO A 216 -39.93 11.28 3.43
N PHE A 217 -38.64 11.12 3.67
CA PHE A 217 -37.61 12.17 3.58
C PHE A 217 -36.69 12.00 2.35
N LEU A 218 -36.92 10.97 1.52
CA LEU A 218 -36.12 10.75 0.31
C LEU A 218 -36.59 11.72 -0.78
N ALA A 219 -35.67 12.53 -1.28
CA ALA A 219 -35.90 13.26 -2.52
C ALA A 219 -36.06 12.26 -3.67
N THR A 220 -37.06 12.41 -4.47
CA THR A 220 -37.30 11.61 -5.69
C THR A 220 -36.43 12.08 -6.84
#